data_65aea362d3a5ccec961116c49b61193b
#
_entry.id   65aea362d3a5ccec961116c49b61193b
#
_cell.length_a   1.000
_cell.length_b   1.000
_cell.length_c   1.000
_cell.angle_alpha   90.00
_cell.angle_beta   90.00
_cell.angle_gamma   90.00
#
_symmetry.space_group_name_H-M   'P 1'
#
loop_
_entity.id
_entity.type
_entity.pdbx_description
1 polymer ?
#
loop_
_entity_poly.entity_id
_entity_poly.type
_entity_poly.pdbx_seq_one_letter_code
_entity_poly.pdbx_strand_id
1 'polypeptide(L)'
;MSLRHSYTLLAPMYDFMVRRATHALRKRSLDKLGDVTGQTILVAGIGSGLDIPLLPPGANYMGVDITPAMLRQALILQAQHQELRIALQVGDVMSLPYPAQSFDTVIMHLILAVVPHPERALAEAARVLKPRGHILILDKFLQRGQRAPLRRWLSPLLGRIATRTDVVFEDVLAACQSPGQPLLDVVSDTPALAQGWFRNILLQKRQGQKAET
;
A
#
# COMPACT_ATOMS: atom_id res chain seq x y z
N MET A 1 24.97 -25.84 -2.63
CA MET A 1 23.77 -25.77 -1.74
C MET A 1 23.06 -24.45 -1.99
N SER A 2 21.85 -24.51 -2.49
CA SER A 2 21.10 -23.36 -3.05
C SER A 2 20.58 -22.46 -1.93
N LEU A 3 20.88 -21.16 -1.99
CA LEU A 3 20.37 -20.07 -1.11
C LEU A 3 18.82 -20.01 -0.99
N ARG A 4 18.09 -20.76 -1.80
CA ARG A 4 16.64 -20.92 -1.72
C ARG A 4 16.17 -21.61 -0.43
N HIS A 5 16.96 -22.51 0.16
CA HIS A 5 16.58 -23.24 1.37
C HIS A 5 16.76 -22.42 2.66
N SER A 6 17.72 -21.49 2.70
CA SER A 6 17.91 -20.62 3.88
C SER A 6 16.78 -19.60 4.05
N TYR A 7 16.13 -19.21 2.95
CA TYR A 7 15.00 -18.28 2.98
C TYR A 7 13.73 -18.88 3.58
N THR A 8 13.50 -20.16 3.32
CA THR A 8 12.30 -20.86 3.84
C THR A 8 12.35 -21.06 5.35
N LEU A 9 13.55 -21.15 5.94
CA LEU A 9 13.73 -21.36 7.38
C LEU A 9 13.69 -20.04 8.18
N LEU A 10 14.12 -18.92 7.60
CA LEU A 10 14.15 -17.61 8.28
C LEU A 10 12.90 -16.76 8.02
N ALA A 11 12.13 -17.10 6.99
CA ALA A 11 10.90 -16.39 6.62
C ALA A 11 9.89 -16.26 7.79
N PRO A 12 9.60 -17.31 8.59
CA PRO A 12 8.65 -17.20 9.69
C PRO A 12 9.11 -16.24 10.80
N MET A 13 10.41 -16.20 11.08
CA MET A 13 10.99 -15.34 12.11
C MET A 13 11.07 -13.88 11.62
N TYR A 14 11.39 -13.68 10.34
CA TYR A 14 11.37 -12.36 9.71
C TYR A 14 9.93 -11.81 9.66
N ASP A 15 8.97 -12.61 9.25
CA ASP A 15 7.55 -12.24 9.24
C ASP A 15 7.04 -11.90 10.64
N PHE A 16 7.44 -12.65 11.66
CA PHE A 16 7.07 -12.36 13.05
C PHE A 16 7.65 -11.02 13.54
N MET A 17 8.91 -10.74 13.24
CA MET A 17 9.55 -9.47 13.61
C MET A 17 8.93 -8.29 12.85
N VAL A 18 8.68 -8.44 11.55
CA VAL A 18 8.02 -7.42 10.73
C VAL A 18 6.58 -7.19 11.18
N ARG A 19 5.84 -8.26 11.49
CA ARG A 19 4.49 -8.19 12.07
C ARG A 19 4.48 -7.26 13.29
N ARG A 20 5.34 -7.57 14.28
CA ARG A 20 5.37 -6.83 15.54
C ARG A 20 5.83 -5.39 15.36
N ALA A 21 6.84 -5.17 14.53
CA ALA A 21 7.37 -3.84 14.25
C ALA A 21 6.41 -2.95 13.46
N THR A 22 5.62 -3.53 12.54
CA THR A 22 4.70 -2.75 11.69
C THR A 22 3.27 -2.67 12.23
N HIS A 23 2.89 -3.50 13.21
CA HIS A 23 1.54 -3.54 13.76
C HIS A 23 1.06 -2.17 14.27
N ALA A 24 1.87 -1.51 15.12
CA ALA A 24 1.52 -0.20 15.66
C ALA A 24 1.46 0.89 14.58
N LEU A 25 2.30 0.78 13.55
CA LEU A 25 2.31 1.70 12.41
C LEU A 25 1.05 1.53 11.56
N ARG A 26 0.69 0.28 11.24
CA ARG A 26 -0.52 -0.07 10.48
C ARG A 26 -1.77 0.40 11.22
N LYS A 27 -1.84 0.12 12.55
CA LYS A 27 -2.97 0.57 13.36
C LYS A 27 -3.12 2.09 13.31
N ARG A 28 -2.05 2.86 13.60
CA ARG A 28 -2.07 4.33 13.53
C ARG A 28 -2.41 4.86 12.13
N SER A 29 -2.04 4.13 11.09
CA SER A 29 -2.41 4.47 9.73
C SER A 29 -3.91 4.29 9.53
N LEU A 30 -4.44 3.11 9.86
CA LEU A 30 -5.85 2.78 9.69
C LEU A 30 -6.77 3.65 10.58
N ASP A 31 -6.32 4.09 11.76
CA ASP A 31 -7.06 5.01 12.63
C ASP A 31 -7.38 6.36 11.92
N LYS A 32 -6.65 6.71 10.85
CA LYS A 32 -6.94 7.91 10.03
C LYS A 32 -8.16 7.76 9.12
N LEU A 33 -8.65 6.55 8.90
CA LEU A 33 -9.82 6.31 8.05
C LEU A 33 -11.11 6.88 8.65
N GLY A 34 -11.18 7.01 9.98
CA GLY A 34 -12.39 7.44 10.67
C GLY A 34 -13.54 6.43 10.52
N ASP A 35 -14.75 6.92 10.35
CA ASP A 35 -15.93 6.10 10.10
C ASP A 35 -15.93 5.61 8.65
N VAL A 36 -15.91 4.30 8.49
CA VAL A 36 -15.91 3.62 7.18
C VAL A 36 -17.23 2.92 6.88
N THR A 37 -18.25 3.13 7.69
CA THR A 37 -19.55 2.46 7.57
C THR A 37 -20.15 2.65 6.18
N GLY A 38 -20.47 1.54 5.51
CA GLY A 38 -21.04 1.52 4.17
C GLY A 38 -20.05 1.77 3.02
N GLN A 39 -18.78 2.04 3.30
CA GLN A 39 -17.75 2.23 2.27
C GLN A 39 -17.37 0.91 1.60
N THR A 40 -16.90 1.01 0.36
CA THR A 40 -16.21 -0.05 -0.36
C THR A 40 -14.73 0.30 -0.43
N ILE A 41 -13.89 -0.53 0.20
CA ILE A 41 -12.46 -0.24 0.43
C ILE A 41 -11.59 -1.29 -0.24
N LEU A 42 -10.62 -0.84 -1.04
CA LEU A 42 -9.60 -1.71 -1.62
C LEU A 42 -8.35 -1.72 -0.72
N VAL A 43 -7.85 -2.90 -0.38
CA VAL A 43 -6.52 -3.11 0.21
C VAL A 43 -5.60 -3.61 -0.90
N ALA A 44 -4.86 -2.69 -1.52
CA ALA A 44 -3.98 -2.96 -2.65
C ALA A 44 -2.61 -3.46 -2.16
N GLY A 45 -2.26 -4.70 -2.51
CA GLY A 45 -1.09 -5.39 -2.00
C GLY A 45 -1.29 -5.90 -0.58
N ILE A 46 -2.43 -6.59 -0.32
CA ILE A 46 -2.79 -7.08 1.02
C ILE A 46 -1.76 -8.07 1.60
N GLY A 47 -0.96 -8.72 0.75
CA GLY A 47 0.06 -9.67 1.15
C GLY A 47 -0.52 -10.83 1.98
N SER A 48 0.12 -11.13 3.11
CA SER A 48 -0.33 -12.17 4.06
C SER A 48 -1.48 -11.73 4.96
N GLY A 49 -2.10 -10.55 4.71
CA GLY A 49 -3.28 -10.10 5.43
C GLY A 49 -3.01 -9.39 6.76
N LEU A 50 -1.81 -8.84 6.99
CA LEU A 50 -1.45 -8.22 8.27
C LEU A 50 -2.31 -7.01 8.65
N ASP A 51 -3.03 -6.42 7.70
CA ASP A 51 -4.00 -5.36 7.96
C ASP A 51 -5.35 -5.90 8.45
N ILE A 52 -5.73 -7.14 8.11
CA ILE A 52 -7.05 -7.72 8.38
C ILE A 52 -7.46 -7.56 9.85
N PRO A 53 -6.62 -7.94 10.85
CA PRO A 53 -6.98 -7.80 12.25
C PRO A 53 -7.15 -6.36 12.74
N LEU A 54 -6.80 -5.37 11.91
CA LEU A 54 -6.77 -3.95 12.25
C LEU A 54 -7.82 -3.15 11.48
N LEU A 55 -8.45 -3.77 10.46
CA LEU A 55 -9.46 -3.10 9.64
C LEU A 55 -10.69 -2.75 10.50
N PRO A 56 -11.19 -1.50 10.44
CA PRO A 56 -12.41 -1.14 11.12
C PRO A 56 -13.62 -1.88 10.53
N PRO A 57 -14.58 -2.34 11.36
CA PRO A 57 -15.80 -2.98 10.88
C PRO A 57 -16.73 -1.98 10.16
N GLY A 58 -17.72 -2.49 9.42
CA GLY A 58 -18.77 -1.69 8.80
C GLY A 58 -18.57 -1.39 7.32
N ALA A 59 -17.37 -1.59 6.77
CA ALA A 59 -17.09 -1.47 5.35
C ALA A 59 -17.12 -2.82 4.63
N ASN A 60 -17.18 -2.78 3.28
CA ASN A 60 -16.93 -3.91 2.42
C ASN A 60 -15.50 -3.82 1.88
N TYR A 61 -14.66 -4.80 2.18
CA TYR A 61 -13.27 -4.81 1.78
C TYR A 61 -13.01 -5.73 0.60
N MET A 62 -12.10 -5.31 -0.27
CA MET A 62 -11.50 -6.13 -1.32
C MET A 62 -9.99 -6.11 -1.13
N GLY A 63 -9.39 -7.27 -0.87
CA GLY A 63 -7.93 -7.43 -0.78
C GLY A 63 -7.37 -7.98 -2.08
N VAL A 64 -6.37 -7.33 -2.66
CA VAL A 64 -5.71 -7.80 -3.87
C VAL A 64 -4.21 -8.00 -3.62
N ASP A 65 -3.65 -9.12 -4.12
CA ASP A 65 -2.22 -9.37 -4.16
C ASP A 65 -1.87 -10.22 -5.38
N ILE A 66 -0.69 -10.00 -5.94
CA ILE A 66 -0.22 -10.76 -7.11
C ILE A 66 0.22 -12.18 -6.75
N THR A 67 0.47 -12.45 -5.46
CA THR A 67 1.09 -13.68 -4.97
C THR A 67 0.05 -14.61 -4.34
N PRO A 68 -0.37 -15.71 -5.00
CA PRO A 68 -1.35 -16.64 -4.44
C PRO A 68 -0.94 -17.25 -3.09
N ALA A 69 0.37 -17.42 -2.85
CA ALA A 69 0.87 -17.95 -1.58
C ALA A 69 0.61 -16.98 -0.42
N MET A 70 0.71 -15.67 -0.65
CA MET A 70 0.38 -14.63 0.33
C MET A 70 -1.12 -14.62 0.62
N LEU A 71 -1.95 -14.70 -0.41
CA LEU A 71 -3.41 -14.72 -0.24
C LEU A 71 -3.89 -15.96 0.54
N ARG A 72 -3.22 -17.12 0.42
CA ARG A 72 -3.53 -18.27 1.28
C ARG A 72 -3.33 -17.99 2.76
N GLN A 73 -2.32 -17.20 3.13
CA GLN A 73 -2.12 -16.77 4.52
C GLN A 73 -3.17 -15.74 4.93
N ALA A 74 -3.52 -14.81 4.05
CA ALA A 74 -4.57 -13.81 4.29
C ALA A 74 -5.94 -14.49 4.52
N LEU A 75 -6.26 -15.57 3.80
CA LEU A 75 -7.48 -16.36 4.01
C LEU A 75 -7.57 -16.96 5.42
N ILE A 76 -6.45 -17.36 6.03
CA ILE A 76 -6.42 -17.87 7.40
C ILE A 76 -6.80 -16.75 8.40
N LEU A 77 -6.27 -15.53 8.18
CA LEU A 77 -6.64 -14.38 9.00
C LEU A 77 -8.08 -13.94 8.77
N GLN A 78 -8.54 -13.94 7.52
CA GLN A 78 -9.94 -13.66 7.19
C GLN A 78 -10.90 -14.61 7.94
N ALA A 79 -10.59 -15.90 7.98
CA ALA A 79 -11.42 -16.89 8.69
C ALA A 79 -11.49 -16.64 10.21
N GLN A 80 -10.51 -15.96 10.79
CA GLN A 80 -10.46 -15.58 12.21
C GLN A 80 -11.21 -14.27 12.49
N HIS A 81 -11.55 -13.48 11.45
CA HIS A 81 -12.20 -12.17 11.54
C HIS A 81 -13.50 -12.16 10.74
N GLN A 82 -14.44 -13.02 11.14
CA GLN A 82 -15.73 -13.23 10.43
C GLN A 82 -16.67 -12.01 10.53
N GLU A 83 -16.40 -11.09 11.44
CA GLU A 83 -17.08 -9.79 11.55
C GLU A 83 -16.78 -8.84 10.39
N LEU A 84 -15.67 -9.08 9.67
CA LEU A 84 -15.28 -8.28 8.50
C LEU A 84 -15.85 -8.87 7.21
N ARG A 85 -16.42 -8.00 6.40
CA ARG A 85 -16.83 -8.33 5.03
C ARG A 85 -15.64 -8.10 4.10
N ILE A 86 -14.79 -9.09 3.94
CA ILE A 86 -13.61 -8.99 3.08
C ILE A 86 -13.58 -10.13 2.06
N ALA A 87 -13.39 -9.80 0.79
CA ALA A 87 -13.08 -10.75 -0.29
C ALA A 87 -11.61 -10.60 -0.70
N LEU A 88 -10.98 -11.70 -1.12
CA LEU A 88 -9.58 -11.73 -1.54
C LEU A 88 -9.48 -12.18 -2.99
N GLN A 89 -8.64 -11.51 -3.78
CA GLN A 89 -8.47 -11.76 -5.21
C GLN A 89 -7.01 -11.69 -5.62
N VAL A 90 -6.59 -12.57 -6.53
CA VAL A 90 -5.29 -12.44 -7.21
C VAL A 90 -5.36 -11.31 -8.22
N GLY A 91 -4.41 -10.38 -8.18
CA GLY A 91 -4.33 -9.27 -9.12
C GLY A 91 -3.08 -8.44 -8.95
N ASP A 92 -2.70 -7.74 -10.02
CA ASP A 92 -1.56 -6.83 -10.03
C ASP A 92 -2.04 -5.42 -9.67
N VAL A 93 -1.42 -4.80 -8.66
CA VAL A 93 -1.74 -3.43 -8.25
C VAL A 93 -1.37 -2.39 -9.31
N MET A 94 -0.50 -2.74 -10.27
CA MET A 94 -0.16 -1.89 -11.42
C MET A 94 -1.14 -2.02 -12.60
N SER A 95 -2.14 -2.94 -12.48
CA SER A 95 -3.20 -3.18 -13.46
C SER A 95 -4.40 -3.80 -12.75
N LEU A 96 -5.10 -2.99 -11.95
CA LEU A 96 -6.19 -3.46 -11.09
C LEU A 96 -7.39 -3.95 -11.92
N PRO A 97 -7.92 -5.15 -11.63
CA PRO A 97 -9.03 -5.74 -12.40
C PRO A 97 -10.41 -5.17 -11.99
N TYR A 98 -10.45 -3.87 -11.71
CA TYR A 98 -11.68 -3.18 -11.30
C TYR A 98 -11.99 -2.00 -12.22
N PRO A 99 -13.28 -1.69 -12.43
CA PRO A 99 -13.68 -0.48 -13.14
C PRO A 99 -13.16 0.79 -12.45
N ALA A 100 -13.13 1.89 -13.21
CA ALA A 100 -12.86 3.20 -12.62
C ALA A 100 -13.95 3.56 -11.59
N GLN A 101 -13.60 4.31 -10.55
CA GLN A 101 -14.53 4.85 -9.55
C GLN A 101 -15.32 3.77 -8.79
N SER A 102 -14.68 2.64 -8.47
CA SER A 102 -15.31 1.50 -7.76
C SER A 102 -15.20 1.62 -6.24
N PHE A 103 -14.18 2.31 -5.72
CA PHE A 103 -13.86 2.32 -4.30
C PHE A 103 -13.93 3.72 -3.69
N ASP A 104 -14.41 3.79 -2.45
CA ASP A 104 -14.42 5.02 -1.65
C ASP A 104 -13.04 5.32 -1.06
N THR A 105 -12.30 4.25 -0.72
CA THR A 105 -10.95 4.34 -0.16
C THR A 105 -10.06 3.23 -0.75
N VAL A 106 -8.77 3.55 -0.95
CA VAL A 106 -7.72 2.58 -1.30
C VAL A 106 -6.64 2.62 -0.22
N ILE A 107 -6.31 1.48 0.37
CA ILE A 107 -5.22 1.31 1.34
C ILE A 107 -4.02 0.71 0.61
N MET A 108 -2.85 1.34 0.75
CA MET A 108 -1.58 0.93 0.14
C MET A 108 -0.50 0.87 1.21
N HIS A 109 -0.44 -0.23 1.95
CA HIS A 109 0.54 -0.43 3.02
C HIS A 109 1.71 -1.27 2.55
N LEU A 110 2.93 -0.69 2.55
CA LEU A 110 4.21 -1.34 2.24
C LEU A 110 4.24 -1.97 0.84
N ILE A 111 3.60 -1.37 -0.14
CA ILE A 111 3.48 -1.87 -1.51
C ILE A 111 4.23 -1.01 -2.52
N LEU A 112 4.25 0.32 -2.37
CA LEU A 112 4.90 1.21 -3.34
C LEU A 112 6.42 1.03 -3.39
N ALA A 113 7.05 0.68 -2.26
CA ALA A 113 8.48 0.39 -2.21
C ALA A 113 8.86 -1.00 -2.76
N VAL A 114 7.90 -1.87 -3.11
CA VAL A 114 8.18 -3.24 -3.61
C VAL A 114 7.81 -3.44 -5.06
N VAL A 115 6.87 -2.68 -5.60
CA VAL A 115 6.49 -2.78 -7.02
C VAL A 115 7.54 -2.17 -7.93
N PRO A 116 7.72 -2.71 -9.16
CA PRO A 116 8.68 -2.16 -10.11
C PRO A 116 8.31 -0.75 -10.61
N HIS A 117 7.02 -0.43 -10.69
CA HIS A 117 6.48 0.83 -11.19
C HIS A 117 5.48 1.44 -10.19
N PRO A 118 5.96 2.09 -9.09
CA PRO A 118 5.08 2.65 -8.07
C PRO A 118 4.16 3.75 -8.60
N GLU A 119 4.58 4.51 -9.61
CA GLU A 119 3.78 5.51 -10.31
C GLU A 119 2.56 4.89 -11.01
N ARG A 120 2.71 3.69 -11.58
CA ARG A 120 1.60 2.94 -12.20
C ARG A 120 0.64 2.41 -11.14
N ALA A 121 1.16 1.88 -10.04
CA ALA A 121 0.33 1.41 -8.94
C ALA A 121 -0.49 2.55 -8.32
N LEU A 122 0.10 3.73 -8.14
CA LEU A 122 -0.62 4.90 -7.63
C LEU A 122 -1.64 5.43 -8.65
N ALA A 123 -1.33 5.41 -9.95
CA ALA A 123 -2.26 5.80 -11.01
C ALA A 123 -3.48 4.86 -11.08
N GLU A 124 -3.26 3.54 -10.94
CA GLU A 124 -4.35 2.56 -10.89
C GLU A 124 -5.21 2.73 -9.64
N ALA A 125 -4.61 2.97 -8.48
CA ALA A 125 -5.32 3.30 -7.26
C ALA A 125 -6.20 4.56 -7.46
N ALA A 126 -5.66 5.60 -8.08
CA ALA A 126 -6.40 6.81 -8.40
C ALA A 126 -7.52 6.58 -9.44
N ARG A 127 -7.30 5.68 -10.43
CA ARG A 127 -8.31 5.33 -11.43
C ARG A 127 -9.53 4.67 -10.80
N VAL A 128 -9.30 3.66 -9.95
CA VAL A 128 -10.38 2.90 -9.31
C VAL A 128 -11.03 3.65 -8.15
N LEU A 129 -10.43 4.73 -7.67
CA LEU A 129 -10.97 5.57 -6.59
C LEU A 129 -12.08 6.47 -7.11
N LYS A 130 -13.19 6.58 -6.38
CA LYS A 130 -14.27 7.52 -6.64
C LYS A 130 -13.80 8.98 -6.50
N PRO A 131 -14.46 9.95 -7.13
CA PRO A 131 -14.22 11.37 -6.85
C PRO A 131 -14.36 11.66 -5.35
N ARG A 132 -13.46 12.48 -4.79
CA ARG A 132 -13.36 12.80 -3.36
C ARG A 132 -12.99 11.62 -2.44
N GLY A 133 -12.77 10.42 -2.98
CA GLY A 133 -12.27 9.27 -2.25
C GLY A 133 -10.82 9.47 -1.77
N HIS A 134 -10.35 8.58 -0.91
CA HIS A 134 -9.04 8.71 -0.26
C HIS A 134 -8.10 7.54 -0.60
N ILE A 135 -6.81 7.84 -0.70
CA ILE A 135 -5.75 6.82 -0.71
C ILE A 135 -4.95 6.97 0.58
N LEU A 136 -4.90 5.90 1.37
CA LEU A 136 -4.10 5.82 2.59
C LEU A 136 -2.83 5.04 2.31
N ILE A 137 -1.68 5.68 2.44
CA ILE A 137 -0.37 5.09 2.16
C ILE A 137 0.44 5.02 3.45
N LEU A 138 1.01 3.86 3.74
CA LEU A 138 2.04 3.67 4.75
C LEU A 138 3.21 2.95 4.08
N ASP A 139 4.32 3.65 3.85
CA ASP A 139 5.48 3.04 3.20
C ASP A 139 6.79 3.77 3.56
N LYS A 140 7.90 3.17 3.10
CA LYS A 140 9.25 3.72 3.23
C LYS A 140 9.53 4.59 2.02
N PHE A 141 9.83 5.88 2.27
CA PHE A 141 10.22 6.79 1.22
C PHE A 141 11.54 7.48 1.57
N LEU A 142 12.35 7.76 0.56
CA LEU A 142 13.47 8.68 0.70
C LEU A 142 12.96 10.12 0.71
N GLN A 143 13.61 10.96 1.52
CA GLN A 143 13.43 12.41 1.39
C GLN A 143 14.21 12.93 0.19
N ARG A 144 13.67 13.89 -0.54
CA ARG A 144 14.36 14.55 -1.65
C ARG A 144 15.73 15.09 -1.17
N GLY A 145 16.79 14.70 -1.88
CA GLY A 145 18.15 15.13 -1.56
C GLY A 145 18.89 14.28 -0.50
N GLN A 146 18.27 13.29 0.11
CA GLN A 146 18.99 12.33 0.94
C GLN A 146 19.92 11.47 0.09
N ARG A 147 21.23 11.76 0.19
CA ARG A 147 22.26 10.88 -0.36
C ARG A 147 22.32 9.62 0.49
N ALA A 148 21.93 8.48 -0.06
CA ALA A 148 22.08 7.17 0.58
C ALA A 148 23.17 6.35 -0.15
N PRO A 149 24.44 6.78 -0.20
CA PRO A 149 25.50 6.09 -0.95
C PRO A 149 25.76 4.69 -0.42
N LEU A 150 25.68 4.48 0.90
CA LEU A 150 25.91 3.20 1.55
C LEU A 150 24.82 2.18 1.19
N ARG A 151 23.59 2.62 0.96
CA ARG A 151 22.45 1.78 0.56
C ARG A 151 22.53 1.33 -0.89
N ARG A 152 22.97 2.19 -1.79
CA ARG A 152 23.23 1.85 -3.20
C ARG A 152 24.32 0.79 -3.32
N TRP A 153 25.30 0.80 -2.44
CA TRP A 153 26.41 -0.15 -2.45
C TRP A 153 26.03 -1.52 -1.86
N LEU A 154 25.17 -1.57 -0.85
CA LEU A 154 24.63 -2.80 -0.25
C LEU A 154 23.43 -3.39 -1.03
N SER A 155 22.84 -2.63 -1.93
CA SER A 155 21.68 -3.01 -2.73
C SER A 155 21.91 -4.26 -3.60
N PRO A 156 23.08 -4.52 -4.25
CA PRO A 156 23.27 -5.74 -5.05
C PRO A 156 23.29 -7.03 -4.23
N LEU A 157 23.70 -6.96 -2.96
CA LEU A 157 23.72 -8.12 -2.05
C LEU A 157 22.31 -8.37 -1.45
N LEU A 158 21.53 -7.30 -1.26
CA LEU A 158 20.15 -7.32 -0.79
C LEU A 158 19.13 -7.34 -1.94
N GLY A 159 19.56 -7.10 -3.17
CA GLY A 159 18.74 -6.95 -4.39
C GLY A 159 18.04 -8.23 -4.90
N ARG A 160 18.12 -9.31 -4.12
CA ARG A 160 17.24 -10.49 -4.29
C ARG A 160 16.12 -10.53 -3.24
N ILE A 161 16.08 -9.56 -2.34
CA ILE A 161 14.99 -9.32 -1.38
C ILE A 161 14.45 -7.94 -1.72
N ALA A 162 13.64 -7.93 -2.70
CA ALA A 162 13.00 -6.88 -3.43
C ALA A 162 12.27 -5.81 -2.60
N THR A 163 12.98 -4.92 -1.95
CA THR A 163 12.40 -3.64 -1.55
C THR A 163 13.27 -2.53 -2.12
N ARG A 164 12.71 -1.74 -3.04
CA ARG A 164 13.37 -0.51 -3.50
C ARG A 164 13.44 0.45 -2.31
N THR A 165 14.64 0.79 -1.90
CA THR A 165 14.88 1.73 -0.79
C THR A 165 15.12 3.16 -1.29
N ASP A 166 14.94 3.38 -2.59
CA ASP A 166 15.24 4.61 -3.34
C ASP A 166 13.98 5.31 -3.86
N VAL A 167 12.79 4.88 -3.45
CA VAL A 167 11.53 5.50 -3.87
C VAL A 167 11.35 6.85 -3.19
N VAL A 168 11.21 7.91 -3.99
CA VAL A 168 10.84 9.27 -3.54
C VAL A 168 9.37 9.47 -3.83
N PHE A 169 8.57 9.69 -2.80
CA PHE A 169 7.11 9.79 -2.93
C PHE A 169 6.67 10.93 -3.86
N GLU A 170 7.33 12.07 -3.74
CA GLU A 170 7.03 13.26 -4.55
C GLU A 170 7.22 13.01 -6.05
N ASP A 171 8.20 12.17 -6.42
CA ASP A 171 8.44 11.80 -7.81
C ASP A 171 7.39 10.80 -8.30
N VAL A 172 6.97 9.85 -7.44
CA VAL A 172 5.87 8.92 -7.73
C VAL A 172 4.57 9.67 -7.95
N LEU A 173 4.24 10.63 -7.05
CA LEU A 173 3.04 11.44 -7.15
C LEU A 173 3.06 12.32 -8.42
N ALA A 174 4.20 12.93 -8.72
CA ALA A 174 4.33 13.75 -9.93
C ALA A 174 4.17 12.91 -11.21
N ALA A 175 4.72 11.71 -11.24
CA ALA A 175 4.66 10.82 -12.41
C ALA A 175 3.27 10.20 -12.64
N CYS A 176 2.44 10.07 -11.59
CA CYS A 176 1.07 9.55 -11.74
C CYS A 176 0.06 10.62 -12.18
N GLN A 177 0.45 11.89 -12.25
CA GLN A 177 -0.41 13.03 -12.58
C GLN A 177 0.01 13.68 -13.91
N SER A 178 -0.95 14.18 -14.66
CA SER A 178 -0.65 14.99 -15.83
C SER A 178 -0.19 16.40 -15.43
N PRO A 179 0.79 16.99 -16.11
CA PRO A 179 1.20 18.36 -15.86
C PRO A 179 0.00 19.33 -15.95
N GLY A 180 -0.17 20.17 -14.92
CA GLY A 180 -1.26 21.16 -14.87
C GLY A 180 -2.64 20.61 -14.50
N GLN A 181 -2.81 19.30 -14.34
CA GLN A 181 -4.06 18.68 -13.92
C GLN A 181 -3.82 17.70 -12.76
N PRO A 182 -3.59 18.20 -11.55
CA PRO A 182 -3.38 17.34 -10.39
C PRO A 182 -4.66 16.53 -10.11
N LEU A 183 -4.50 15.20 -10.09
CA LEU A 183 -5.58 14.24 -9.84
C LEU A 183 -5.79 13.98 -8.34
N LEU A 184 -4.71 14.08 -7.57
CA LEU A 184 -4.64 13.77 -6.15
C LEU A 184 -4.06 14.95 -5.38
N ASP A 185 -4.70 15.31 -4.27
CA ASP A 185 -4.20 16.29 -3.30
C ASP A 185 -3.64 15.57 -2.07
N VAL A 186 -2.54 16.07 -1.51
CA VAL A 186 -1.99 15.58 -0.24
C VAL A 186 -2.78 16.24 0.89
N VAL A 187 -3.59 15.45 1.60
CA VAL A 187 -4.37 15.90 2.76
C VAL A 187 -3.50 15.91 4.02
N SER A 188 -2.71 14.88 4.21
CA SER A 188 -1.74 14.81 5.30
C SER A 188 -0.56 13.94 4.92
N ASP A 189 0.61 14.29 5.48
CA ASP A 189 1.86 13.56 5.34
C ASP A 189 2.62 13.66 6.66
N THR A 190 2.72 12.56 7.36
CA THR A 190 3.30 12.52 8.70
C THR A 190 4.35 11.42 8.82
N PRO A 191 5.48 11.69 9.52
CA PRO A 191 6.44 10.65 9.82
C PRO A 191 5.79 9.59 10.71
N ALA A 192 5.92 8.32 10.32
CA ALA A 192 5.35 7.20 11.07
C ALA A 192 6.38 6.53 11.97
N LEU A 193 7.66 6.46 11.54
CA LEU A 193 8.77 5.88 12.30
C LEU A 193 10.12 6.41 11.78
N ALA A 194 11.17 6.30 12.61
CA ALA A 194 12.59 6.43 12.24
C ALA A 194 12.90 7.70 11.44
N GLN A 195 12.69 8.87 12.05
CA GLN A 195 13.05 10.17 11.48
C GLN A 195 12.44 10.44 10.07
N GLY A 196 11.26 9.90 9.81
CA GLY A 196 10.55 10.13 8.55
C GLY A 196 10.83 9.11 7.44
N TRP A 197 11.50 8.01 7.72
CA TRP A 197 11.70 6.93 6.75
C TRP A 197 10.39 6.21 6.40
N PHE A 198 9.54 5.98 7.40
CA PHE A 198 8.18 5.56 7.19
C PHE A 198 7.31 6.80 7.21
N ARG A 199 6.52 6.97 6.18
CA ARG A 199 5.55 8.06 6.06
C ARG A 199 4.15 7.48 6.01
N ASN A 200 3.25 8.17 6.67
CA ASN A 200 1.83 7.90 6.63
C ASN A 200 1.15 9.06 5.89
N ILE A 201 0.76 8.80 4.66
CA ILE A 201 0.27 9.80 3.72
C ILE A 201 -1.20 9.53 3.42
N LEU A 202 -2.03 10.56 3.51
CA LEU A 202 -3.42 10.54 3.08
C LEU A 202 -3.55 11.45 1.87
N LEU A 203 -4.01 10.87 0.76
CA LEU A 203 -4.34 11.60 -0.45
C LEU A 203 -5.85 11.65 -0.63
N GLN A 204 -6.34 12.69 -1.29
CA GLN A 204 -7.73 12.79 -1.73
C GLN A 204 -7.79 12.97 -3.24
N LYS A 205 -8.67 12.23 -3.89
CA LYS A 205 -8.94 12.43 -5.33
C LYS A 205 -9.78 13.67 -5.53
N ARG A 206 -9.34 14.54 -6.43
CA ARG A 206 -10.09 15.72 -6.83
C ARG A 206 -11.42 15.34 -7.47
N GLN A 207 -12.41 16.18 -7.27
CA GLN A 207 -13.62 16.07 -8.07
C GLN A 207 -13.26 16.49 -9.50
N GLY A 208 -13.46 15.59 -10.48
CA GLY A 208 -13.23 15.95 -11.88
C GLY A 208 -14.04 17.20 -12.23
N GLN A 209 -13.39 18.18 -12.83
CA GLN A 209 -14.14 19.26 -13.48
C GLN A 209 -15.08 18.62 -14.50
N LYS A 210 -16.39 18.86 -14.34
CA LYS A 210 -17.31 18.60 -15.45
C LYS A 210 -16.79 19.43 -16.60
N ALA A 211 -16.48 18.76 -17.73
CA ALA A 211 -16.30 19.48 -18.97
C ALA A 211 -17.59 20.32 -19.16
N GLU A 212 -17.46 21.63 -19.01
CA GLU A 212 -18.51 22.53 -19.48
C GLU A 212 -18.61 22.34 -20.96
N THR A 213 -19.70 21.72 -21.37
CA THR A 213 -20.15 21.59 -22.77
C THR A 213 -20.77 22.90 -23.19
#